data_067a1053f6e4a6ff40002fb8b66e9152
#
_entry.id   067a1053f6e4a6ff40002fb8b66e9152
#
_cell.length_a   1.000
_cell.length_b   1.000
_cell.length_c   1.000
_cell.angle_alpha   90.00
_cell.angle_beta   90.00
_cell.angle_gamma   90.00
#
_symmetry.space_group_name_H-M   'P 1'
#
loop_
_entity.id
_entity.type
_entity.pdbx_description
1 polymer ?
#
loop_
_entity_poly.entity_id
_entity_poly.type
_entity_poly.pdbx_seq_one_letter_code
_entity_poly.pdbx_strand_id
1 'polypeptide(L)'
;MDNTKKRKIVRRFLVVYLILQILIPVWIYTGNQEKPSSVVRERMDVPPIFPDYAGVTIPYNIAPLNFRIDVPAEKCYAKIGDHEYYGTNAIQIDPKEWMRMTRENRGKSIQVEIATKQAGEWTRWSSFPVYISDQPIDSHLVYRLIEPGYEKWHIVGIYQRNLESFDERLIIRNDMTGYNCMNCHSFCMGDPGQMMLHMRAANGGTYIVQDKKISKLNTKTKETISNMTYPFWHPSGRYITTSVNDIKQFFHSVKEKKMEVFDLESDVVVYDVKNKEILSKASLITKDAFETFPAFSPDGEWLYFCTAPARKMPDNYDKVRYSLCRVAFDPDRGEISLPIDTLVRADSLSYTFPRISPDGRFLMYTETAYGQFPIWHPDAEIRMMDLENRTAVDMSALNSPDTDSYHSWSSNSDWVVFSSRRDNGLYTLPYICHIGEDGKPSKPFL
;
A
#
# COMPACT_ATOMS: atom_id res chain seq x y z
N MET A 1 51.86 -5.88 -47.23
CA MET A 1 50.89 -4.75 -47.12
C MET A 1 51.43 -3.79 -46.03
N ASP A 2 51.75 -2.58 -46.43
CA ASP A 2 52.44 -1.60 -45.60
C ASP A 2 51.63 -1.28 -44.33
N ASN A 3 52.29 -1.21 -43.19
CA ASN A 3 51.69 -0.95 -41.85
C ASN A 3 50.88 0.35 -41.81
N THR A 4 51.23 1.31 -42.65
CA THR A 4 50.55 2.61 -42.82
C THR A 4 49.19 2.44 -43.51
N LYS A 5 49.07 1.54 -44.49
CA LYS A 5 47.79 1.22 -45.15
C LYS A 5 46.84 0.45 -44.21
N LYS A 6 47.36 -0.48 -43.38
CA LYS A 6 46.57 -1.21 -42.40
C LYS A 6 45.99 -0.25 -41.32
N ARG A 7 46.78 0.67 -40.81
CA ARG A 7 46.33 1.69 -39.83
C ARG A 7 45.23 2.62 -40.38
N LYS A 8 45.38 3.03 -41.66
CA LYS A 8 44.34 3.87 -42.32
C LYS A 8 42.99 3.08 -42.51
N ILE A 9 43.05 1.80 -42.84
CA ILE A 9 41.88 0.96 -42.97
C ILE A 9 41.21 0.75 -41.62
N VAL A 10 41.94 0.41 -40.58
CA VAL A 10 41.40 0.23 -39.22
C VAL A 10 40.75 1.53 -38.69
N ARG A 11 41.40 2.68 -38.92
CA ARG A 11 40.87 3.98 -38.51
C ARG A 11 39.56 4.34 -39.24
N ARG A 12 39.43 3.94 -40.54
CA ARG A 12 38.17 4.12 -41.30
C ARG A 12 37.06 3.21 -40.78
N PHE A 13 37.36 1.95 -40.45
CA PHE A 13 36.40 1.03 -39.84
C PHE A 13 35.92 1.52 -38.46
N LEU A 14 36.83 2.03 -37.62
CA LEU A 14 36.50 2.59 -36.32
C LEU A 14 35.57 3.83 -36.47
N VAL A 15 35.85 4.70 -37.41
CA VAL A 15 34.99 5.89 -37.65
C VAL A 15 33.63 5.48 -38.14
N VAL A 16 33.52 4.55 -39.08
CA VAL A 16 32.24 4.04 -39.57
C VAL A 16 31.46 3.32 -38.46
N TYR A 17 32.14 2.52 -37.62
CA TYR A 17 31.53 1.89 -36.45
C TYR A 17 30.97 2.91 -35.44
N LEU A 18 31.72 3.95 -35.11
CA LEU A 18 31.26 5.04 -34.23
C LEU A 18 30.09 5.82 -34.82
N ILE A 19 30.10 6.07 -36.12
CA ILE A 19 28.97 6.71 -36.83
C ILE A 19 27.72 5.81 -36.78
N LEU A 20 27.86 4.50 -37.00
CA LEU A 20 26.74 3.56 -36.90
C LEU A 20 26.20 3.45 -35.50
N GLN A 21 27.04 3.51 -34.48
CA GLN A 21 26.61 3.52 -33.06
C GLN A 21 25.78 4.77 -32.70
N ILE A 22 25.92 5.85 -33.43
CA ILE A 22 25.12 7.07 -33.26
C ILE A 22 23.89 7.05 -34.17
N LEU A 23 24.08 6.69 -35.45
CA LEU A 23 23.00 6.75 -36.44
C LEU A 23 21.90 5.70 -36.22
N ILE A 24 22.28 4.48 -35.77
CA ILE A 24 21.30 3.41 -35.51
C ILE A 24 20.35 3.78 -34.38
N PRO A 25 20.82 4.21 -33.19
CA PRO A 25 19.92 4.70 -32.12
C PRO A 25 19.07 5.90 -32.55
N VAL A 26 19.65 6.85 -33.28
CA VAL A 26 18.90 8.02 -33.81
C VAL A 26 17.82 7.57 -34.79
N TRP A 27 18.13 6.65 -35.70
CA TRP A 27 17.15 6.12 -36.65
C TRP A 27 16.05 5.31 -35.96
N ILE A 28 16.38 4.49 -34.95
CA ILE A 28 15.39 3.78 -34.13
C ILE A 28 14.51 4.78 -33.36
N TYR A 29 15.12 5.80 -32.78
CA TYR A 29 14.40 6.84 -32.03
C TYR A 29 13.44 7.65 -32.94
N THR A 30 13.91 8.15 -34.09
CA THR A 30 13.10 8.90 -35.03
C THR A 30 12.06 8.04 -35.78
N GLY A 31 12.37 6.77 -36.04
CA GLY A 31 11.44 5.83 -36.67
C GLY A 31 10.23 5.46 -35.77
N ASN A 32 10.37 5.62 -34.46
CA ASN A 32 9.27 5.44 -33.50
C ASN A 32 8.41 6.68 -33.28
N GLN A 33 8.87 7.88 -33.67
CA GLN A 33 8.13 9.13 -33.52
C GLN A 33 7.19 9.36 -34.73
N GLU A 34 6.12 8.60 -34.79
CA GLU A 34 5.10 8.76 -35.82
C GLU A 34 3.83 9.32 -35.20
N LYS A 35 3.39 10.50 -35.67
CA LYS A 35 2.12 11.12 -35.25
C LYS A 35 0.94 10.48 -35.97
N PRO A 36 -0.24 10.44 -35.33
CA PRO A 36 -1.48 10.08 -36.03
C PRO A 36 -1.68 10.90 -37.26
N SER A 37 -1.99 10.25 -38.37
CA SER A 37 -2.32 10.93 -39.65
C SER A 37 -3.67 11.66 -39.56
N SER A 38 -3.99 12.50 -40.56
CA SER A 38 -5.28 13.18 -40.61
C SER A 38 -6.49 12.24 -40.81
N VAL A 39 -6.25 11.00 -41.25
CA VAL A 39 -7.27 9.96 -41.37
C VAL A 39 -7.12 9.05 -40.15
N VAL A 40 -7.98 9.22 -39.17
CA VAL A 40 -7.97 8.47 -37.89
C VAL A 40 -9.36 7.92 -37.65
N ARG A 41 -9.43 6.62 -37.33
CA ARG A 41 -10.66 6.02 -36.79
C ARG A 41 -10.88 6.53 -35.38
N GLU A 42 -12.06 7.03 -35.06
CA GLU A 42 -12.39 7.50 -33.72
C GLU A 42 -13.16 6.43 -32.93
N ARG A 43 -12.84 6.32 -31.65
CA ARG A 43 -13.55 5.49 -30.67
C ARG A 43 -14.02 6.37 -29.51
N MET A 44 -15.23 6.08 -29.04
CA MET A 44 -15.85 6.83 -27.94
C MET A 44 -15.51 6.25 -26.56
N ASP A 45 -14.89 5.11 -26.50
CA ASP A 45 -14.44 4.46 -25.27
C ASP A 45 -13.05 4.96 -24.85
N VAL A 46 -12.80 4.94 -23.56
CA VAL A 46 -11.49 5.23 -22.95
C VAL A 46 -10.49 4.12 -23.37
N PRO A 47 -9.24 4.47 -23.69
CA PRO A 47 -8.25 3.47 -24.09
C PRO A 47 -8.00 2.47 -22.95
N PRO A 48 -7.92 1.17 -23.25
CA PRO A 48 -7.51 0.16 -22.25
C PRO A 48 -6.02 0.31 -21.97
N ILE A 49 -5.70 0.95 -20.86
CA ILE A 49 -4.33 1.16 -20.38
C ILE A 49 -4.13 0.47 -19.03
N PHE A 50 -2.91 0.05 -18.76
CA PHE A 50 -2.53 -0.49 -17.46
C PHE A 50 -1.23 0.16 -16.95
N PRO A 51 -1.21 0.71 -15.73
CA PRO A 51 -2.36 0.89 -14.84
C PRO A 51 -3.45 1.81 -15.41
N ASP A 52 -4.70 1.68 -14.92
CA ASP A 52 -5.82 2.52 -15.34
C ASP A 52 -5.77 3.88 -14.63
N TYR A 53 -5.26 4.88 -15.34
CA TYR A 53 -5.15 6.25 -14.85
C TYR A 53 -6.26 7.19 -15.32
N ALA A 54 -7.28 6.69 -16.01
CA ALA A 54 -8.35 7.56 -16.51
C ALA A 54 -9.21 8.09 -15.36
N GLY A 55 -9.25 9.41 -15.19
CA GLY A 55 -10.06 10.09 -14.19
C GLY A 55 -9.58 9.98 -12.75
N VAL A 56 -8.32 9.57 -12.54
CA VAL A 56 -7.71 9.52 -11.19
C VAL A 56 -7.31 10.90 -10.69
N THR A 57 -7.29 11.07 -9.37
CA THR A 57 -6.65 12.22 -8.70
C THR A 57 -5.29 11.79 -8.18
N ILE A 58 -4.23 12.52 -8.52
CA ILE A 58 -2.86 12.22 -8.12
C ILE A 58 -2.24 13.39 -7.35
N PRO A 59 -1.26 13.14 -6.46
CA PRO A 59 -0.48 14.20 -5.85
C PRO A 59 0.48 14.81 -6.88
N TYR A 60 0.76 16.10 -6.75
CA TYR A 60 1.64 16.79 -7.69
C TYR A 60 3.11 16.31 -7.64
N ASN A 61 3.50 15.59 -6.60
CA ASN A 61 4.86 15.09 -6.38
C ASN A 61 4.99 13.57 -6.59
N ILE A 62 4.11 12.94 -7.33
CA ILE A 62 4.19 11.51 -7.68
C ILE A 62 5.13 11.25 -8.86
N ALA A 63 5.73 10.07 -8.91
CA ALA A 63 6.49 9.57 -10.06
C ALA A 63 5.63 9.56 -11.34
N PRO A 64 6.25 9.58 -12.55
CA PRO A 64 5.52 9.56 -13.80
C PRO A 64 4.51 8.42 -13.92
N LEU A 65 3.31 8.73 -14.39
CA LEU A 65 2.27 7.74 -14.67
C LEU A 65 2.56 6.99 -15.97
N ASN A 66 3.61 6.19 -15.97
CA ASN A 66 3.93 5.33 -17.10
C ASN A 66 2.86 4.24 -17.25
N PHE A 67 2.44 3.96 -18.47
CA PHE A 67 1.42 2.95 -18.74
C PHE A 67 1.71 2.15 -20.00
N ARG A 68 1.17 0.95 -20.06
CA ARG A 68 1.11 0.15 -21.28
C ARG A 68 -0.29 0.21 -21.88
N ILE A 69 -0.36 -0.07 -23.17
CA ILE A 69 -1.61 -0.19 -23.90
C ILE A 69 -2.00 -1.68 -23.93
N ASP A 70 -3.17 -2.01 -23.44
CA ASP A 70 -3.68 -3.40 -23.34
C ASP A 70 -4.52 -3.81 -24.57
N VAL A 71 -4.18 -3.27 -25.74
CA VAL A 71 -4.68 -3.73 -27.04
C VAL A 71 -3.49 -3.96 -27.99
N PRO A 72 -3.62 -4.84 -28.99
CA PRO A 72 -2.60 -5.02 -30.01
C PRO A 72 -2.32 -3.71 -30.74
N ALA A 73 -1.09 -3.23 -30.66
CA ALA A 73 -0.66 -2.00 -31.33
C ALA A 73 0.79 -2.16 -31.84
N GLU A 74 1.04 -1.67 -33.06
CA GLU A 74 2.38 -1.55 -33.64
C GLU A 74 3.09 -0.32 -33.12
N LYS A 75 2.32 0.75 -32.93
CA LYS A 75 2.76 2.04 -32.38
C LYS A 75 1.68 2.62 -31.48
N CYS A 76 2.11 3.36 -30.48
CA CYS A 76 1.22 4.19 -29.66
C CYS A 76 1.75 5.62 -29.58
N TYR A 77 0.82 6.54 -29.50
CA TYR A 77 1.02 7.97 -29.33
C TYR A 77 0.19 8.43 -28.14
N ALA A 78 0.78 9.24 -27.29
CA ALA A 78 0.05 9.92 -26.24
C ALA A 78 0.40 11.40 -26.22
N LYS A 79 -0.63 12.25 -26.08
CA LYS A 79 -0.46 13.66 -25.76
C LYS A 79 -0.96 13.87 -24.34
N ILE A 80 -0.07 14.33 -23.45
CA ILE A 80 -0.34 14.57 -22.04
C ILE A 80 -0.10 16.05 -21.77
N GLY A 81 -1.18 16.80 -21.59
CA GLY A 81 -1.10 18.26 -21.64
C GLY A 81 -0.58 18.73 -22.99
N ASP A 82 0.54 19.47 -23.00
CA ASP A 82 1.18 19.96 -24.22
C ASP A 82 2.36 19.08 -24.69
N HIS A 83 2.66 17.98 -23.99
CA HIS A 83 3.77 17.08 -24.31
C HIS A 83 3.33 15.85 -25.07
N GLU A 84 4.16 15.43 -26.05
CA GLU A 84 3.90 14.28 -26.91
C GLU A 84 4.88 13.14 -26.59
N TYR A 85 4.34 11.93 -26.47
CA TYR A 85 5.08 10.71 -26.16
C TYR A 85 4.78 9.65 -27.20
N TYR A 86 5.78 8.81 -27.49
CA TYR A 86 5.74 7.80 -28.54
C TYR A 86 6.23 6.47 -28.00
N GLY A 87 5.61 5.37 -28.39
CA GLY A 87 6.00 4.03 -28.01
C GLY A 87 5.49 2.96 -28.96
N THR A 88 5.76 1.72 -28.65
CA THR A 88 5.17 0.56 -29.36
C THR A 88 3.91 0.08 -28.63
N ASN A 89 4.05 -0.35 -27.39
CA ASN A 89 2.95 -0.84 -26.56
C ASN A 89 2.90 -0.19 -25.16
N ALA A 90 3.81 0.76 -24.89
CA ALA A 90 3.88 1.48 -23.64
C ALA A 90 4.31 2.92 -23.85
N ILE A 91 3.85 3.80 -22.97
CA ILE A 91 4.25 5.21 -22.89
C ILE A 91 5.12 5.37 -21.63
N GLN A 92 6.31 5.94 -21.84
CA GLN A 92 7.21 6.36 -20.79
C GLN A 92 7.34 7.87 -20.81
N ILE A 93 7.06 8.48 -19.67
CA ILE A 93 7.02 9.94 -19.51
C ILE A 93 8.37 10.37 -18.93
N ASP A 94 8.95 11.45 -19.49
CA ASP A 94 10.18 12.03 -18.92
C ASP A 94 9.93 12.56 -17.51
N PRO A 95 10.71 12.11 -16.50
CA PRO A 95 10.47 12.47 -15.10
C PRO A 95 10.59 13.98 -14.82
N LYS A 96 11.45 14.70 -15.54
CA LYS A 96 11.63 16.15 -15.34
C LYS A 96 10.46 16.95 -15.93
N GLU A 97 10.02 16.55 -17.11
CA GLU A 97 8.83 17.14 -17.75
C GLU A 97 7.58 16.87 -16.91
N TRP A 98 7.41 15.63 -16.44
CA TRP A 98 6.31 15.22 -15.57
C TRP A 98 6.24 16.05 -14.29
N MET A 99 7.34 16.13 -13.54
CA MET A 99 7.38 16.89 -12.29
C MET A 99 7.09 18.40 -12.51
N ARG A 100 7.53 18.97 -13.63
CA ARG A 100 7.19 20.35 -13.96
C ARG A 100 5.70 20.47 -14.25
N MET A 101 5.17 19.61 -15.11
CA MET A 101 3.78 19.63 -15.55
C MET A 101 2.80 19.45 -14.36
N THR A 102 3.07 18.52 -13.46
CA THR A 102 2.22 18.30 -12.28
C THR A 102 2.27 19.48 -11.33
N ARG A 103 3.44 20.09 -11.09
CA ARG A 103 3.59 21.27 -10.24
C ARG A 103 2.88 22.51 -10.80
N GLU A 104 2.90 22.71 -12.12
CA GLU A 104 2.23 23.84 -12.81
C GLU A 104 0.70 23.67 -12.87
N ASN A 105 0.22 22.44 -12.74
CA ASN A 105 -1.20 22.10 -12.81
C ASN A 105 -1.82 21.70 -11.46
N ARG A 106 -1.25 22.10 -10.32
CA ARG A 106 -1.85 21.90 -9.00
C ARG A 106 -3.27 22.45 -8.94
N GLY A 107 -4.19 21.68 -8.36
CA GLY A 107 -5.62 22.03 -8.27
C GLY A 107 -6.35 22.03 -9.62
N LYS A 108 -5.73 21.50 -10.69
CA LYS A 108 -6.29 21.46 -12.04
C LYS A 108 -6.28 20.03 -12.59
N SER A 109 -6.60 19.87 -13.85
CA SER A 109 -6.48 18.60 -14.57
C SER A 109 -5.58 18.72 -15.78
N ILE A 110 -4.94 17.60 -16.14
CA ILE A 110 -4.18 17.42 -17.36
C ILE A 110 -4.99 16.48 -18.26
N GLN A 111 -5.23 16.88 -19.51
CA GLN A 111 -5.88 16.01 -20.48
C GLN A 111 -4.89 15.04 -21.10
N VAL A 112 -5.31 13.78 -21.23
CA VAL A 112 -4.57 12.70 -21.85
C VAL A 112 -5.31 12.24 -23.10
N GLU A 113 -4.65 12.35 -24.26
CA GLU A 113 -5.13 11.86 -25.56
C GLU A 113 -4.25 10.66 -25.97
N ILE A 114 -4.86 9.56 -26.39
CA ILE A 114 -4.14 8.37 -26.83
C ILE A 114 -4.59 7.95 -28.22
N ALA A 115 -3.63 7.58 -29.06
CA ALA A 115 -3.88 6.93 -30.34
C ALA A 115 -3.00 5.69 -30.50
N THR A 116 -3.55 4.66 -31.11
CA THR A 116 -2.86 3.39 -31.40
C THR A 116 -2.88 3.11 -32.89
N LYS A 117 -1.78 2.56 -33.43
CA LYS A 117 -1.66 2.13 -34.82
C LYS A 117 -1.67 0.62 -34.89
N GLN A 118 -2.54 0.06 -35.74
CA GLN A 118 -2.60 -1.37 -36.03
C GLN A 118 -2.91 -1.58 -37.53
N ALA A 119 -2.19 -2.48 -38.16
CA ALA A 119 -2.31 -2.78 -39.60
C ALA A 119 -2.21 -1.50 -40.50
N GLY A 120 -1.36 -0.54 -40.08
CA GLY A 120 -1.15 0.70 -40.81
C GLY A 120 -2.18 1.80 -40.53
N GLU A 121 -3.28 1.53 -39.81
CA GLU A 121 -4.35 2.47 -39.50
C GLU A 121 -4.25 3.00 -38.08
N TRP A 122 -4.47 4.32 -37.90
CA TRP A 122 -4.54 4.95 -36.59
C TRP A 122 -5.95 4.92 -36.03
N THR A 123 -6.06 4.59 -34.73
CA THR A 123 -7.29 4.70 -33.95
C THR A 123 -7.06 5.69 -32.81
N ARG A 124 -7.87 6.75 -32.72
CA ARG A 124 -7.91 7.70 -31.61
C ARG A 124 -8.97 7.27 -30.63
N TRP A 125 -8.60 7.25 -29.35
CA TRP A 125 -9.46 6.92 -28.22
C TRP A 125 -10.05 8.20 -27.61
N SER A 126 -11.12 8.07 -26.84
CA SER A 126 -11.64 9.18 -26.05
C SER A 126 -10.57 9.72 -25.11
N SER A 127 -10.41 11.02 -25.06
CA SER A 127 -9.52 11.67 -24.10
C SER A 127 -10.08 11.58 -22.68
N PHE A 128 -9.20 11.59 -21.67
CA PHE A 128 -9.59 11.58 -20.28
C PHE A 128 -8.75 12.55 -19.45
N PRO A 129 -9.29 13.11 -18.35
CA PRO A 129 -8.53 13.92 -17.42
C PRO A 129 -7.74 13.07 -16.42
N VAL A 130 -6.61 13.61 -15.98
CA VAL A 130 -5.91 13.26 -14.74
C VAL A 130 -5.95 14.51 -13.87
N TYR A 131 -6.54 14.41 -12.70
CA TYR A 131 -6.66 15.51 -11.74
C TYR A 131 -5.40 15.60 -10.87
N ILE A 132 -4.88 16.80 -10.69
CA ILE A 132 -3.67 17.05 -9.89
C ILE A 132 -4.10 17.73 -8.60
N SER A 133 -3.95 17.05 -7.46
CA SER A 133 -4.16 17.66 -6.16
C SER A 133 -3.12 18.75 -5.90
N ASP A 134 -3.50 19.78 -5.17
CA ASP A 134 -2.57 20.78 -4.62
C ASP A 134 -1.84 20.27 -3.38
N GLN A 135 -2.27 19.14 -2.81
CA GLN A 135 -1.68 18.49 -1.67
C GLN A 135 -0.62 17.44 -2.08
N PRO A 136 0.56 17.44 -1.43
CA PRO A 136 1.56 16.43 -1.67
C PRO A 136 1.19 15.09 -1.03
N ILE A 137 1.88 14.02 -1.45
CA ILE A 137 1.95 12.78 -0.70
C ILE A 137 3.32 12.66 -0.02
N ASP A 138 3.42 11.86 1.05
CA ASP A 138 4.70 11.50 1.66
C ASP A 138 5.65 10.91 0.61
N SER A 139 6.92 11.27 0.70
CA SER A 139 7.91 10.89 -0.32
C SER A 139 8.22 9.39 -0.37
N HIS A 140 7.91 8.63 0.67
CA HIS A 140 8.27 7.22 0.77
C HIS A 140 7.13 6.36 1.33
N LEU A 141 7.06 5.14 0.80
CA LEU A 141 6.20 4.07 1.28
C LEU A 141 7.07 2.88 1.67
N VAL A 142 6.77 2.25 2.81
CA VAL A 142 7.40 0.99 3.22
C VAL A 142 6.37 -0.12 3.16
N TYR A 143 6.74 -1.23 2.53
CA TYR A 143 5.86 -2.37 2.35
C TYR A 143 6.64 -3.69 2.40
N ARG A 144 5.91 -4.77 2.62
CA ARG A 144 6.43 -6.12 2.58
C ARG A 144 6.13 -6.77 1.25
N LEU A 145 7.14 -7.34 0.60
CA LEU A 145 6.97 -8.25 -0.52
C LEU A 145 7.05 -9.69 -0.02
N ILE A 146 6.06 -10.48 -0.41
CA ILE A 146 5.95 -11.92 -0.14
C ILE A 146 5.27 -12.59 -1.33
N GLU A 147 5.71 -13.80 -1.66
CA GLU A 147 5.11 -14.62 -2.71
C GLU A 147 3.63 -14.91 -2.39
N PRO A 148 2.73 -14.79 -3.36
CA PRO A 148 1.32 -15.13 -3.16
C PRO A 148 1.12 -16.63 -3.19
N GLY A 149 0.14 -17.14 -2.45
CA GLY A 149 -0.37 -18.49 -2.64
C GLY A 149 -0.21 -19.45 -1.49
N TYR A 150 -0.25 -20.73 -1.82
CA TYR A 150 -0.30 -21.85 -0.89
C TYR A 150 1.05 -22.32 -0.39
N GLU A 151 2.12 -21.94 -1.07
CA GLU A 151 3.47 -22.35 -0.72
C GLU A 151 3.97 -21.58 0.49
N LYS A 152 4.86 -22.24 1.24
CA LYS A 152 5.64 -21.52 2.24
C LYS A 152 6.44 -20.46 1.50
N TRP A 153 6.33 -19.23 1.96
CA TRP A 153 7.14 -18.13 1.47
C TRP A 153 8.63 -18.53 1.45
N HIS A 154 9.26 -18.38 0.30
CA HIS A 154 10.69 -18.61 0.15
C HIS A 154 11.46 -17.31 0.37
N ILE A 155 11.04 -16.24 -0.28
CA ILE A 155 11.63 -14.92 -0.15
C ILE A 155 10.59 -13.95 0.43
N VAL A 156 10.96 -13.31 1.55
CA VAL A 156 10.18 -12.24 2.19
C VAL A 156 11.11 -11.09 2.49
N GLY A 157 10.72 -9.88 2.11
CA GLY A 157 11.49 -8.68 2.38
C GLY A 157 10.64 -7.47 2.69
N ILE A 158 11.21 -6.51 3.40
CA ILE A 158 10.66 -5.18 3.64
C ILE A 158 11.45 -4.21 2.77
N TYR A 159 10.74 -3.43 1.98
CA TYR A 159 11.28 -2.50 1.01
C TYR A 159 10.75 -1.10 1.28
N GLN A 160 11.57 -0.12 0.98
CA GLN A 160 11.21 1.29 0.95
C GLN A 160 11.19 1.76 -0.49
N ARG A 161 10.08 2.34 -0.94
CA ARG A 161 9.91 2.92 -2.25
C ARG A 161 9.79 4.42 -2.15
N ASN A 162 10.53 5.14 -3.00
CA ASN A 162 10.32 6.56 -3.21
C ASN A 162 9.11 6.76 -4.14
N LEU A 163 8.12 7.54 -3.71
CA LEU A 163 6.90 7.80 -4.50
C LEU A 163 7.09 8.92 -5.53
N GLU A 164 8.13 9.74 -5.42
CA GLU A 164 8.47 10.80 -6.37
C GLU A 164 9.34 10.29 -7.54
N SER A 165 9.84 9.05 -7.40
CA SER A 165 10.66 8.35 -8.40
C SER A 165 10.29 6.86 -8.43
N PHE A 166 11.08 6.07 -9.20
CA PHE A 166 10.94 4.61 -9.20
C PHE A 166 11.97 3.92 -8.31
N ASP A 167 12.69 4.67 -7.47
CA ASP A 167 13.71 4.11 -6.60
C ASP A 167 13.11 3.24 -5.51
N GLU A 168 13.58 2.01 -5.44
CA GLU A 168 13.21 1.05 -4.41
C GLU A 168 14.47 0.57 -3.69
N ARG A 169 14.43 0.51 -2.36
CA ARG A 169 15.53 0.04 -1.53
C ARG A 169 15.08 -1.09 -0.63
N LEU A 170 15.88 -2.13 -0.59
CA LEU A 170 15.73 -3.20 0.39
C LEU A 170 16.11 -2.67 1.78
N ILE A 171 15.21 -2.80 2.76
CA ILE A 171 15.49 -2.54 4.18
C ILE A 171 16.06 -3.82 4.79
N ILE A 172 15.33 -4.93 4.69
CA ILE A 172 15.74 -6.23 5.20
C ILE A 172 15.05 -7.35 4.44
N ARG A 173 15.75 -8.47 4.21
CA ARG A 173 15.21 -9.66 3.57
C ARG A 173 15.55 -10.91 4.40
N ASN A 174 14.69 -11.91 4.36
CA ASN A 174 14.80 -13.10 5.22
C ASN A 174 16.04 -13.96 4.96
N ASP A 175 16.61 -13.95 3.75
CA ASP A 175 17.88 -14.63 3.44
C ASP A 175 19.07 -14.02 4.22
N MET A 176 18.98 -12.75 4.63
CA MET A 176 19.97 -12.08 5.48
C MET A 176 19.91 -12.55 6.94
N THR A 177 18.85 -13.25 7.34
CA THR A 177 18.56 -13.65 8.73
C THR A 177 18.35 -15.15 8.90
N GLY A 178 18.79 -15.98 7.96
CA GLY A 178 18.60 -17.45 8.01
C GLY A 178 17.18 -17.87 7.67
N TYR A 179 16.54 -17.19 6.74
CA TYR A 179 15.19 -17.46 6.23
C TYR A 179 14.10 -17.40 7.31
N ASN A 180 14.25 -16.51 8.29
CA ASN A 180 13.20 -16.27 9.28
C ASN A 180 12.03 -15.50 8.67
N CYS A 181 10.81 -15.80 9.11
CA CYS A 181 9.66 -14.96 8.81
C CYS A 181 9.81 -13.60 9.50
N MET A 182 9.66 -12.53 8.74
CA MET A 182 9.63 -11.16 9.24
C MET A 182 8.32 -10.51 8.86
N ASN A 183 7.70 -9.87 9.83
CA ASN A 183 6.37 -9.27 9.66
C ASN A 183 6.17 -8.12 10.66
N CYS A 184 5.01 -7.48 10.61
CA CYS A 184 4.56 -6.51 11.59
C CYS A 184 5.59 -5.39 11.82
N HIS A 185 6.01 -4.71 10.74
CA HIS A 185 6.78 -3.48 10.85
C HIS A 185 5.84 -2.29 11.06
N SER A 186 6.28 -1.34 11.86
CA SER A 186 5.53 -0.10 12.14
C SER A 186 6.49 1.02 12.46
N PHE A 187 6.18 2.22 11.98
CA PHE A 187 6.96 3.44 12.21
C PHE A 187 6.21 4.37 13.16
N CYS A 188 6.93 5.04 14.05
CA CYS A 188 6.34 6.08 14.89
C CYS A 188 6.10 7.32 14.04
N MET A 189 4.83 7.68 13.81
CA MET A 189 4.44 8.85 13.02
C MET A 189 5.17 8.99 11.67
N GLY A 190 5.50 7.85 11.04
CA GLY A 190 6.25 7.83 9.77
C GLY A 190 7.75 8.11 9.89
N ASP A 191 8.30 8.30 11.10
CA ASP A 191 9.74 8.54 11.30
C ASP A 191 10.58 7.28 11.00
N PRO A 192 11.46 7.31 9.98
CA PRO A 192 12.32 6.17 9.67
C PRO A 192 13.38 5.90 10.75
N GLY A 193 13.64 6.85 11.64
CA GLY A 193 14.55 6.71 12.78
C GLY A 193 13.94 5.95 13.97
N GLN A 194 12.60 5.76 13.96
CA GLN A 194 11.90 5.10 15.04
C GLN A 194 10.91 4.06 14.50
N MET A 195 11.32 2.79 14.53
CA MET A 195 10.53 1.70 14.00
C MET A 195 10.56 0.46 14.88
N MET A 196 9.57 -0.38 14.71
CA MET A 196 9.49 -1.71 15.26
C MET A 196 9.37 -2.74 14.14
N LEU A 197 10.02 -3.90 14.30
CA LEU A 197 9.94 -5.06 13.42
C LEU A 197 9.86 -6.33 14.27
N HIS A 198 8.99 -7.26 13.89
CA HIS A 198 8.92 -8.58 14.53
C HIS A 198 9.48 -9.67 13.62
N MET A 199 10.37 -10.52 14.16
CA MET A 199 10.86 -11.74 13.51
C MET A 199 10.39 -12.97 14.25
N ARG A 200 10.21 -14.06 13.50
CA ARG A 200 9.87 -15.40 14.02
C ARG A 200 11.02 -16.38 13.80
N ALA A 201 10.89 -17.59 14.34
CA ALA A 201 11.86 -18.70 14.26
C ALA A 201 13.19 -18.40 14.97
N ALA A 202 14.33 -18.89 14.44
CA ALA A 202 15.63 -18.91 15.14
C ALA A 202 16.10 -17.52 15.62
N ASN A 203 15.86 -16.47 14.84
CA ASN A 203 16.15 -15.08 15.22
C ASN A 203 14.92 -14.36 15.81
N GLY A 204 13.93 -15.12 16.27
CA GLY A 204 12.68 -14.59 16.80
C GLY A 204 12.87 -13.53 17.87
N GLY A 205 11.98 -12.54 17.85
CA GLY A 205 11.94 -11.41 18.78
C GLY A 205 11.40 -10.14 18.14
N THR A 206 11.15 -9.17 18.99
CA THR A 206 10.74 -7.83 18.58
C THR A 206 11.97 -6.92 18.53
N TYR A 207 12.22 -6.31 17.41
CA TYR A 207 13.33 -5.39 17.20
C TYR A 207 12.80 -3.96 17.19
N ILE A 208 13.35 -3.11 18.02
CA ILE A 208 13.05 -1.68 18.08
C ILE A 208 14.28 -0.93 17.62
N VAL A 209 14.12 -0.08 16.63
CA VAL A 209 15.10 0.91 16.19
C VAL A 209 14.68 2.26 16.75
N GLN A 210 15.54 2.88 17.51
CA GLN A 210 15.34 4.20 18.08
C GLN A 210 16.72 4.83 18.36
N ASP A 211 16.88 6.11 18.13
CA ASP A 211 18.14 6.85 18.36
C ASP A 211 19.36 6.19 17.70
N LYS A 212 19.19 5.65 16.48
CA LYS A 212 20.21 4.89 15.74
C LYS A 212 20.70 3.62 16.44
N LYS A 213 19.96 3.12 17.42
CA LYS A 213 20.25 1.87 18.13
C LYS A 213 19.18 0.83 17.81
N ILE A 214 19.62 -0.42 17.74
CA ILE A 214 18.73 -1.57 17.56
C ILE A 214 18.71 -2.32 18.88
N SER A 215 17.51 -2.52 19.43
CA SER A 215 17.27 -3.34 20.62
C SER A 215 16.44 -4.56 20.25
N LYS A 216 16.87 -5.74 20.64
CA LYS A 216 16.10 -6.97 20.50
C LYS A 216 15.44 -7.29 21.85
N LEU A 217 14.13 -7.45 21.82
CA LEU A 217 13.30 -7.75 23.00
C LEU A 217 12.71 -9.16 22.87
N ASN A 218 12.66 -9.86 24.00
CA ASN A 218 11.80 -11.03 24.15
C ASN A 218 10.45 -10.56 24.68
N THR A 219 9.46 -10.50 23.82
CA THR A 219 8.11 -10.01 24.17
C THR A 219 7.15 -11.15 24.53
N LYS A 220 7.60 -12.40 24.46
CA LYS A 220 6.87 -13.54 25.02
C LYS A 220 7.28 -13.71 26.49
N THR A 221 6.42 -13.30 27.39
CA THR A 221 6.60 -13.35 28.83
C THR A 221 5.58 -14.31 29.47
N LYS A 222 5.51 -14.34 30.78
CA LYS A 222 4.45 -15.09 31.52
C LYS A 222 3.09 -14.36 31.43
N GLU A 223 3.11 -13.10 31.06
CA GLU A 223 1.94 -12.20 31.01
C GLU A 223 1.36 -12.08 29.60
N THR A 224 2.02 -12.68 28.59
CA THR A 224 1.59 -12.59 27.19
C THR A 224 1.38 -13.98 26.60
N ILE A 225 0.33 -14.15 25.82
CA ILE A 225 -0.01 -15.38 25.08
C ILE A 225 1.12 -15.74 24.11
N SER A 226 1.61 -14.73 23.38
CA SER A 226 2.61 -14.89 22.34
C SER A 226 3.55 -13.66 22.26
N ASN A 227 4.41 -13.65 21.26
CA ASN A 227 5.13 -12.43 20.89
C ASN A 227 4.18 -11.38 20.31
N MET A 228 4.58 -10.14 20.39
CA MET A 228 3.85 -8.97 19.86
C MET A 228 3.61 -9.05 18.36
N THR A 229 2.37 -8.81 17.94
CA THR A 229 1.95 -8.71 16.54
C THR A 229 1.09 -7.47 16.34
N TYR A 230 0.92 -7.03 15.09
CA TYR A 230 0.10 -5.85 14.73
C TYR A 230 0.43 -4.60 15.55
N PRO A 231 1.70 -4.17 15.60
CA PRO A 231 2.11 -3.05 16.44
C PRO A 231 1.64 -1.71 15.89
N PHE A 232 1.35 -0.79 16.80
CA PHE A 232 1.09 0.60 16.47
C PHE A 232 1.74 1.52 17.51
N TRP A 233 2.46 2.53 17.06
CA TRP A 233 3.13 3.48 17.93
C TRP A 233 2.16 4.52 18.49
N HIS A 234 2.34 4.85 19.75
CA HIS A 234 1.81 6.09 20.32
C HIS A 234 2.57 7.30 19.76
N PRO A 235 1.92 8.43 19.47
CA PRO A 235 2.58 9.60 18.84
C PRO A 235 3.76 10.15 19.64
N SER A 236 3.80 9.97 20.97
CA SER A 236 4.95 10.37 21.79
C SER A 236 6.21 9.53 21.56
N GLY A 237 6.11 8.40 20.87
CA GLY A 237 7.21 7.44 20.71
C GLY A 237 7.58 6.67 22.00
N ARG A 238 6.86 6.88 23.08
CA ARG A 238 7.09 6.19 24.36
C ARG A 238 6.39 4.83 24.42
N TYR A 239 5.20 4.71 23.85
CA TYR A 239 4.41 3.49 23.93
C TYR A 239 4.22 2.84 22.57
N ILE A 240 4.10 1.51 22.59
CA ILE A 240 3.66 0.70 21.45
C ILE A 240 2.49 -0.13 21.93
N THR A 241 1.34 0.00 21.26
CA THR A 241 0.26 -0.95 21.44
C THR A 241 0.40 -2.10 20.44
N THR A 242 0.00 -3.29 20.84
CA THR A 242 0.15 -4.50 20.05
C THR A 242 -0.86 -5.55 20.50
N SER A 243 -1.18 -6.48 19.65
CA SER A 243 -1.86 -7.68 20.08
C SER A 243 -0.89 -8.84 20.27
N VAL A 244 -1.24 -9.76 21.17
CA VAL A 244 -0.55 -11.02 21.42
C VAL A 244 -1.53 -12.14 21.10
N ASN A 245 -1.27 -12.86 20.00
CA ASN A 245 -2.23 -13.77 19.41
C ASN A 245 -1.67 -15.21 19.36
N ASP A 246 -2.46 -16.19 19.75
CA ASP A 246 -2.29 -17.57 19.31
C ASP A 246 -3.12 -17.80 18.08
N ILE A 247 -2.46 -17.93 16.92
CA ILE A 247 -3.13 -18.01 15.62
C ILE A 247 -3.03 -19.41 15.01
N LYS A 248 -4.05 -19.79 14.27
CA LYS A 248 -4.00 -20.88 13.31
C LYS A 248 -4.20 -20.39 11.89
N GLN A 249 -3.54 -21.08 10.98
CA GLN A 249 -3.62 -20.84 9.56
C GLN A 249 -3.95 -22.15 8.85
N PHE A 250 -4.87 -22.09 7.89
CA PHE A 250 -5.13 -23.20 6.98
C PHE A 250 -5.37 -22.70 5.55
N PHE A 251 -5.30 -23.60 4.60
CA PHE A 251 -5.44 -23.29 3.19
C PHE A 251 -6.73 -23.91 2.65
N HIS A 252 -7.48 -23.13 1.89
CA HIS A 252 -8.62 -23.60 1.14
C HIS A 252 -8.20 -24.16 -0.23
N SER A 253 -8.92 -25.14 -0.73
CA SER A 253 -8.75 -25.67 -2.09
C SER A 253 -9.54 -24.89 -3.14
N VAL A 254 -10.32 -23.88 -2.73
CA VAL A 254 -11.14 -23.05 -3.63
C VAL A 254 -10.36 -21.85 -4.16
N LYS A 255 -10.70 -21.42 -5.37
CA LYS A 255 -9.96 -20.36 -6.06
C LYS A 255 -10.11 -18.99 -5.38
N GLU A 256 -11.29 -18.70 -4.87
CA GLU A 256 -11.69 -17.41 -4.33
C GLU A 256 -11.07 -17.14 -2.95
N LYS A 257 -10.92 -18.19 -2.13
CA LYS A 257 -10.32 -18.11 -0.79
C LYS A 257 -9.15 -19.05 -0.72
N LYS A 258 -7.95 -18.54 -0.54
CA LYS A 258 -6.75 -19.39 -0.52
C LYS A 258 -6.26 -19.70 0.88
N MET A 259 -6.34 -18.73 1.77
CA MET A 259 -5.80 -18.85 3.11
C MET A 259 -6.76 -18.23 4.12
N GLU A 260 -6.89 -18.90 5.25
CA GLU A 260 -7.63 -18.42 6.41
C GLU A 260 -6.68 -18.32 7.60
N VAL A 261 -6.80 -17.23 8.35
CA VAL A 261 -6.06 -17.02 9.60
C VAL A 261 -7.06 -16.59 10.67
N PHE A 262 -7.04 -17.28 11.81
CA PHE A 262 -7.94 -16.97 12.92
C PHE A 262 -7.23 -17.12 14.26
N ASP A 263 -7.73 -16.39 15.26
CA ASP A 263 -7.25 -16.44 16.62
C ASP A 263 -7.81 -17.67 17.35
N LEU A 264 -6.97 -18.32 18.13
CA LEU A 264 -7.40 -19.23 19.20
C LEU A 264 -7.56 -18.46 20.51
N GLU A 265 -6.67 -17.51 20.77
CA GLU A 265 -6.65 -16.55 21.86
C GLU A 265 -5.99 -15.27 21.36
N SER A 266 -6.47 -14.11 21.79
CA SER A 266 -5.82 -12.82 21.47
C SER A 266 -6.15 -11.76 22.51
N ASP A 267 -5.13 -11.00 22.92
CA ASP A 267 -5.23 -9.89 23.85
C ASP A 267 -4.54 -8.64 23.29
N VAL A 268 -4.98 -7.47 23.73
CA VAL A 268 -4.32 -6.19 23.44
C VAL A 268 -3.50 -5.74 24.64
N VAL A 269 -2.23 -5.43 24.40
CA VAL A 269 -1.30 -4.93 25.41
C VAL A 269 -0.63 -3.64 24.94
N VAL A 270 -0.18 -2.85 25.92
CA VAL A 270 0.64 -1.65 25.68
C VAL A 270 2.03 -1.89 26.27
N TYR A 271 3.06 -1.60 25.51
CA TYR A 271 4.46 -1.70 25.91
C TYR A 271 5.06 -0.29 26.10
N ASP A 272 5.61 -0.02 27.29
CA ASP A 272 6.40 1.19 27.57
C ASP A 272 7.86 0.92 27.15
N VAL A 273 8.28 1.59 26.06
CA VAL A 273 9.62 1.43 25.48
C VAL A 273 10.70 1.96 26.42
N LYS A 274 10.39 3.03 27.18
CA LYS A 274 11.34 3.65 28.11
C LYS A 274 11.58 2.78 29.34
N ASN A 275 10.52 2.27 29.94
CA ASN A 275 10.57 1.47 31.15
C ASN A 275 10.81 -0.01 30.86
N LYS A 276 10.61 -0.45 29.61
CA LYS A 276 10.73 -1.84 29.14
C LYS A 276 9.75 -2.79 29.85
N GLU A 277 8.53 -2.33 30.01
CA GLU A 277 7.49 -3.10 30.70
C GLU A 277 6.20 -3.17 29.88
N ILE A 278 5.41 -4.22 30.10
CA ILE A 278 4.10 -4.40 29.49
C ILE A 278 3.07 -3.83 30.47
N LEU A 279 2.32 -2.85 29.97
CA LEU A 279 1.20 -2.24 30.68
C LEU A 279 -0.06 -3.00 30.27
N SER A 280 -0.46 -4.00 31.04
CA SER A 280 -1.65 -4.79 30.78
C SER A 280 -2.78 -4.39 31.73
N LYS A 281 -3.99 -4.25 31.19
CA LYS A 281 -5.21 -4.09 32.00
C LYS A 281 -6.10 -5.28 31.80
N ALA A 282 -6.65 -5.79 32.88
CA ALA A 282 -7.53 -6.96 32.88
C ALA A 282 -8.75 -6.80 31.94
N SER A 283 -9.14 -5.56 31.61
CA SER A 283 -10.25 -5.28 30.70
C SER A 283 -9.95 -5.51 29.21
N LEU A 284 -8.68 -5.59 28.81
CA LEU A 284 -8.23 -5.91 27.45
C LEU A 284 -7.45 -7.24 27.37
N ILE A 285 -7.48 -8.01 28.46
CA ILE A 285 -6.89 -9.33 28.59
C ILE A 285 -7.95 -10.23 29.19
N THR A 286 -8.75 -10.85 28.35
CA THR A 286 -9.87 -11.67 28.79
C THR A 286 -9.86 -13.03 28.11
N LYS A 287 -10.43 -14.06 28.76
CA LYS A 287 -10.63 -15.36 28.14
C LYS A 287 -11.96 -15.49 27.42
N ASP A 288 -12.84 -14.52 27.61
CA ASP A 288 -14.21 -14.54 27.09
C ASP A 288 -14.33 -13.77 25.78
N ALA A 289 -13.26 -13.07 25.36
CA ALA A 289 -13.20 -12.32 24.12
C ALA A 289 -11.86 -12.47 23.40
N PHE A 290 -11.85 -12.13 22.14
CA PHE A 290 -10.64 -11.91 21.33
C PHE A 290 -10.47 -10.40 21.17
N GLU A 291 -9.29 -9.85 21.51
CA GLU A 291 -8.91 -8.46 21.30
C GLU A 291 -7.71 -8.39 20.36
N THR A 292 -7.81 -7.56 19.31
CA THR A 292 -6.76 -7.47 18.28
C THR A 292 -6.72 -6.12 17.54
N PHE A 293 -5.73 -5.92 16.68
CA PHE A 293 -5.51 -4.74 15.83
C PHE A 293 -5.61 -3.41 16.54
N PRO A 294 -4.84 -3.19 17.60
CA PRO A 294 -4.88 -1.92 18.30
C PRO A 294 -4.24 -0.79 17.49
N ALA A 295 -4.73 0.44 17.71
CA ALA A 295 -4.18 1.68 17.16
C ALA A 295 -4.41 2.84 18.11
N PHE A 296 -3.40 3.69 18.32
CA PHE A 296 -3.59 4.94 19.04
C PHE A 296 -4.18 6.02 18.14
N SER A 297 -4.95 6.93 18.72
CA SER A 297 -5.33 8.17 18.07
C SER A 297 -4.11 9.09 17.86
N PRO A 298 -4.17 10.05 16.91
CA PRO A 298 -3.07 11.00 16.66
C PRO A 298 -2.73 11.90 17.83
N ASP A 299 -3.70 12.22 18.70
CA ASP A 299 -3.49 12.95 19.97
C ASP A 299 -2.92 12.06 21.09
N GLY A 300 -3.00 10.74 20.93
CA GLY A 300 -2.53 9.77 21.91
C GLY A 300 -3.49 9.51 23.07
N GLU A 301 -4.67 10.13 23.09
CA GLU A 301 -5.62 10.05 24.22
C GLU A 301 -6.56 8.83 24.12
N TRP A 302 -6.62 8.16 22.96
CA TRP A 302 -7.47 7.01 22.74
C TRP A 302 -6.69 5.82 22.18
N LEU A 303 -7.04 4.64 22.70
CA LEU A 303 -6.64 3.34 22.15
C LEU A 303 -7.84 2.69 21.48
N TYR A 304 -7.77 2.54 20.16
CA TYR A 304 -8.76 1.83 19.34
C TYR A 304 -8.35 0.37 19.21
N PHE A 305 -9.31 -0.54 19.17
CA PHE A 305 -9.05 -1.98 18.98
C PHE A 305 -10.31 -2.70 18.47
N CYS A 306 -10.12 -3.94 18.06
CA CYS A 306 -11.20 -4.83 17.64
C CYS A 306 -11.44 -5.86 18.72
N THR A 307 -12.72 -6.17 19.04
CA THR A 307 -13.06 -7.22 19.98
C THR A 307 -14.23 -8.08 19.50
N ALA A 308 -14.17 -9.37 19.79
CA ALA A 308 -15.22 -10.34 19.47
C ALA A 308 -15.39 -11.31 20.65
N PRO A 309 -16.61 -11.78 20.95
CA PRO A 309 -16.80 -12.87 21.93
C PRO A 309 -16.01 -14.11 21.51
N ALA A 310 -15.26 -14.68 22.45
CA ALA A 310 -14.50 -15.90 22.21
C ALA A 310 -15.44 -17.06 21.79
N ARG A 311 -14.96 -17.87 20.87
CA ARG A 311 -15.70 -19.02 20.34
C ARG A 311 -14.85 -20.26 20.46
N LYS A 312 -15.50 -21.43 20.46
CA LYS A 312 -14.79 -22.71 20.36
C LYS A 312 -14.15 -22.79 18.97
N MET A 313 -12.85 -22.71 18.93
CA MET A 313 -12.05 -22.75 17.71
C MET A 313 -11.44 -24.16 17.49
N PRO A 314 -11.22 -24.60 16.23
CA PRO A 314 -11.49 -23.90 14.97
C PRO A 314 -12.93 -24.02 14.47
N ASP A 315 -13.82 -24.76 15.11
CA ASP A 315 -15.14 -25.16 14.60
C ASP A 315 -16.05 -23.97 14.24
N ASN A 316 -15.79 -22.80 14.81
CA ASN A 316 -16.61 -21.60 14.63
C ASN A 316 -15.82 -20.38 14.07
N TYR A 317 -14.73 -20.60 13.35
CA TYR A 317 -13.91 -19.50 12.83
C TYR A 317 -14.70 -18.54 11.94
N ASP A 318 -15.63 -19.07 11.14
CA ASP A 318 -16.51 -18.34 10.24
C ASP A 318 -17.70 -17.63 10.93
N LYS A 319 -17.81 -17.78 12.26
CA LYS A 319 -18.84 -17.13 13.10
C LYS A 319 -18.29 -16.03 13.98
N VAL A 320 -16.98 -15.78 13.95
CA VAL A 320 -16.36 -14.70 14.72
C VAL A 320 -16.63 -13.38 14.01
N ARG A 321 -17.15 -12.40 14.75
CA ARG A 321 -17.44 -11.05 14.27
C ARG A 321 -16.84 -10.04 15.23
N TYR A 322 -15.94 -9.21 14.74
CA TYR A 322 -15.25 -8.22 15.54
C TYR A 322 -15.97 -6.87 15.50
N SER A 323 -16.23 -6.30 16.67
CA SER A 323 -16.68 -4.92 16.85
C SER A 323 -15.48 -3.99 16.91
N LEU A 324 -15.63 -2.74 16.47
CA LEU A 324 -14.64 -1.67 16.69
C LEU A 324 -14.95 -0.94 17.98
N CYS A 325 -13.96 -0.84 18.84
CA CYS A 325 -14.04 -0.19 20.13
C CYS A 325 -12.88 0.79 20.32
N ARG A 326 -13.06 1.70 21.29
CA ARG A 326 -11.98 2.51 21.81
C ARG A 326 -12.08 2.63 23.33
N VAL A 327 -10.96 2.97 23.94
CA VAL A 327 -10.86 3.23 25.38
C VAL A 327 -9.91 4.40 25.61
N ALA A 328 -10.16 5.21 26.61
CA ALA A 328 -9.30 6.34 26.93
C ALA A 328 -7.93 5.85 27.45
N PHE A 329 -6.87 6.52 27.02
CA PHE A 329 -5.49 6.26 27.42
C PHE A 329 -4.87 7.53 27.99
N ASP A 330 -4.30 7.44 29.18
CA ASP A 330 -3.52 8.52 29.81
C ASP A 330 -2.04 8.32 29.49
N PRO A 331 -1.45 9.12 28.58
CA PRO A 331 -0.05 8.95 28.15
C PRO A 331 0.97 9.34 29.23
N ASP A 332 0.60 10.14 30.21
CA ASP A 332 1.50 10.53 31.30
C ASP A 332 1.70 9.38 32.29
N ARG A 333 0.62 8.67 32.57
CA ARG A 333 0.60 7.53 33.50
C ARG A 333 0.78 6.18 32.81
N GLY A 334 0.51 6.10 31.48
CA GLY A 334 0.43 4.84 30.76
C GLY A 334 -0.80 4.01 31.13
N GLU A 335 -1.91 4.67 31.46
CA GLU A 335 -3.10 3.99 32.00
C GLU A 335 -4.26 3.99 31.02
N ILE A 336 -4.95 2.85 30.95
CA ILE A 336 -6.22 2.69 30.23
C ILE A 336 -7.37 2.94 31.22
N SER A 337 -8.34 3.75 30.81
CA SER A 337 -9.49 4.14 31.63
C SER A 337 -10.81 3.64 31.02
N LEU A 338 -11.60 2.91 31.81
CA LEU A 338 -12.94 2.46 31.42
C LEU A 338 -13.97 3.62 31.48
N PRO A 339 -15.11 3.55 30.78
CA PRO A 339 -15.61 2.37 30.05
C PRO A 339 -15.05 2.24 28.63
N ILE A 340 -15.23 1.05 28.03
CA ILE A 340 -15.01 0.80 26.61
C ILE A 340 -16.16 1.42 25.81
N ASP A 341 -15.84 2.25 24.82
CA ASP A 341 -16.79 2.86 23.87
C ASP A 341 -16.83 2.02 22.59
N THR A 342 -17.98 1.44 22.26
CA THR A 342 -18.18 0.66 21.04
C THR A 342 -18.62 1.60 19.92
N LEU A 343 -17.75 1.79 18.92
CA LEU A 343 -17.99 2.66 17.78
C LEU A 343 -18.80 1.97 16.67
N VAL A 344 -18.44 0.73 16.35
CA VAL A 344 -19.18 -0.10 15.38
C VAL A 344 -19.41 -1.48 16.00
N ARG A 345 -20.68 -1.82 16.18
CA ARG A 345 -21.06 -3.12 16.74
C ARG A 345 -21.16 -4.18 15.66
N ALA A 346 -20.55 -5.33 15.93
CA ALA A 346 -20.62 -6.49 15.05
C ALA A 346 -21.95 -7.25 15.22
N ASP A 347 -22.87 -7.04 14.32
CA ASP A 347 -24.12 -7.83 14.25
C ASP A 347 -24.00 -8.96 13.24
N SER A 348 -23.85 -8.64 11.97
CA SER A 348 -23.73 -9.60 10.85
C SER A 348 -22.36 -9.58 10.17
N LEU A 349 -21.58 -8.53 10.35
CA LEU A 349 -20.29 -8.28 9.72
C LEU A 349 -19.19 -8.15 10.77
N SER A 350 -17.96 -8.30 10.33
CA SER A 350 -16.73 -8.18 11.14
C SER A 350 -15.97 -6.94 10.71
N TYR A 351 -15.46 -6.18 11.67
CA TYR A 351 -14.75 -4.92 11.46
C TYR A 351 -13.35 -4.98 12.04
N THR A 352 -12.34 -4.66 11.23
CA THR A 352 -10.94 -4.86 11.58
C THR A 352 -10.06 -3.69 11.11
N PHE A 353 -8.80 -3.64 11.56
CA PHE A 353 -7.78 -2.66 11.15
C PHE A 353 -8.21 -1.19 11.33
N PRO A 354 -8.58 -0.74 12.54
CA PRO A 354 -8.86 0.68 12.76
C PRO A 354 -7.61 1.52 12.48
N ARG A 355 -7.79 2.60 11.69
CA ARG A 355 -6.75 3.61 11.42
C ARG A 355 -7.39 4.98 11.41
N ILE A 356 -6.96 5.81 12.33
CA ILE A 356 -7.44 7.18 12.46
C ILE A 356 -6.62 8.07 11.54
N SER A 357 -7.26 8.99 10.80
CA SER A 357 -6.55 9.99 10.01
C SER A 357 -5.69 10.88 10.91
N PRO A 358 -4.50 11.33 10.46
CA PRO A 358 -3.61 12.18 11.27
C PRO A 358 -4.23 13.43 11.85
N ASP A 359 -5.24 14.00 11.19
CA ASP A 359 -6.04 15.14 11.71
C ASP A 359 -7.07 14.74 12.79
N GLY A 360 -7.20 13.44 13.08
CA GLY A 360 -8.13 12.91 14.08
C GLY A 360 -9.59 12.85 13.66
N ARG A 361 -9.91 13.20 12.42
CA ARG A 361 -11.29 13.40 11.96
C ARG A 361 -11.97 12.11 11.51
N PHE A 362 -11.25 11.22 10.87
CA PHE A 362 -11.81 10.01 10.27
C PHE A 362 -11.24 8.73 10.88
N LEU A 363 -12.11 7.75 11.07
CA LEU A 363 -11.75 6.37 11.38
C LEU A 363 -11.99 5.49 10.13
N MET A 364 -10.92 4.98 9.55
CA MET A 364 -10.97 4.01 8.46
C MET A 364 -10.78 2.60 9.00
N TYR A 365 -11.51 1.62 8.45
CA TYR A 365 -11.46 0.22 8.89
C TYR A 365 -11.84 -0.71 7.75
N THR A 366 -11.59 -2.02 7.90
CA THR A 366 -12.00 -3.04 6.94
C THR A 366 -13.23 -3.78 7.45
N GLU A 367 -14.23 -3.94 6.59
CA GLU A 367 -15.44 -4.71 6.80
C GLU A 367 -15.37 -6.02 6.02
N THR A 368 -15.79 -7.13 6.60
CA THR A 368 -15.89 -8.44 5.94
C THR A 368 -16.97 -9.30 6.58
N ALA A 369 -17.37 -10.38 5.94
CA ALA A 369 -18.43 -11.28 6.45
C ALA A 369 -18.07 -11.90 7.80
N TYR A 370 -16.80 -12.20 8.07
CA TYR A 370 -16.33 -12.78 9.34
C TYR A 370 -14.83 -12.69 9.50
N GLY A 371 -14.35 -12.99 10.70
CA GLY A 371 -12.93 -13.16 11.01
C GLY A 371 -12.16 -11.86 11.13
N GLN A 372 -10.84 -12.00 11.25
CA GLN A 372 -9.91 -10.89 11.45
C GLN A 372 -8.95 -10.67 10.29
N PHE A 373 -8.74 -11.65 9.41
CA PHE A 373 -7.70 -11.61 8.38
C PHE A 373 -8.30 -11.57 6.96
N PRO A 374 -8.82 -10.40 6.54
CA PRO A 374 -9.65 -10.29 5.35
C PRO A 374 -8.89 -10.30 4.03
N ILE A 375 -7.55 -10.38 4.02
CA ILE A 375 -6.74 -10.20 2.80
C ILE A 375 -7.02 -11.23 1.68
N TRP A 376 -7.66 -12.35 2.04
CA TRP A 376 -8.11 -13.37 1.10
C TRP A 376 -9.64 -13.51 1.04
N HIS A 377 -10.36 -12.56 1.62
CA HIS A 377 -11.81 -12.51 1.58
C HIS A 377 -12.25 -11.55 0.46
N PRO A 378 -12.87 -12.04 -0.63
CA PRO A 378 -13.30 -11.17 -1.75
C PRO A 378 -14.32 -10.11 -1.35
N ASP A 379 -15.06 -10.34 -0.26
CA ASP A 379 -16.04 -9.44 0.31
C ASP A 379 -15.43 -8.36 1.25
N ALA A 380 -14.11 -8.31 1.37
CA ALA A 380 -13.46 -7.33 2.23
C ALA A 380 -13.46 -5.95 1.57
N GLU A 381 -14.07 -4.97 2.24
CA GLU A 381 -14.21 -3.59 1.80
C GLU A 381 -13.66 -2.61 2.84
N ILE A 382 -13.08 -1.52 2.38
CA ILE A 382 -12.69 -0.42 3.25
C ILE A 382 -13.90 0.46 3.52
N ARG A 383 -14.12 0.75 4.79
CA ARG A 383 -15.16 1.65 5.29
C ARG A 383 -14.54 2.82 6.04
N MET A 384 -15.27 3.90 6.14
CA MET A 384 -14.83 5.08 6.87
C MET A 384 -15.99 5.72 7.65
N MET A 385 -15.67 6.21 8.84
CA MET A 385 -16.57 6.94 9.72
C MET A 385 -15.97 8.32 10.02
N ASP A 386 -16.79 9.36 9.93
CA ASP A 386 -16.53 10.67 10.53
C ASP A 386 -16.69 10.54 12.06
N LEU A 387 -15.61 10.80 12.80
CA LEU A 387 -15.59 10.60 14.26
C LEU A 387 -16.33 11.70 15.04
N GLU A 388 -16.49 12.89 14.47
CA GLU A 388 -17.22 13.97 15.12
C GLU A 388 -18.72 13.65 15.19
N ASN A 389 -19.28 13.23 14.06
CA ASN A 389 -20.71 12.98 13.92
C ASN A 389 -21.08 11.49 14.04
N ARG A 390 -20.11 10.60 14.08
CA ARG A 390 -20.27 9.12 14.02
C ARG A 390 -21.10 8.67 12.82
N THR A 391 -20.89 9.31 11.68
CA THR A 391 -21.60 9.00 10.43
C THR A 391 -20.69 8.27 9.44
N ALA A 392 -21.27 7.32 8.70
CA ALA A 392 -20.54 6.61 7.65
C ALA A 392 -20.28 7.54 6.45
N VAL A 393 -19.09 7.44 5.89
CA VAL A 393 -18.71 8.09 4.62
C VAL A 393 -18.84 7.09 3.48
N ASP A 394 -19.32 7.54 2.33
CA ASP A 394 -19.41 6.69 1.13
C ASP A 394 -18.02 6.41 0.56
N MET A 395 -17.60 5.14 0.62
CA MET A 395 -16.31 4.64 0.12
C MET A 395 -16.44 3.86 -1.19
N SER A 396 -17.55 3.94 -1.88
CA SER A 396 -17.84 3.14 -3.09
C SER A 396 -16.85 3.38 -4.23
N ALA A 397 -16.30 4.60 -4.36
CA ALA A 397 -15.31 4.93 -5.39
C ALA A 397 -13.94 4.28 -5.13
N LEU A 398 -13.64 3.91 -3.88
CA LEU A 398 -12.38 3.25 -3.51
C LEU A 398 -12.45 1.74 -3.70
N ASN A 399 -13.56 1.11 -3.29
CA ASN A 399 -13.70 -0.34 -3.24
C ASN A 399 -13.87 -0.98 -4.63
N SER A 400 -13.53 -2.25 -4.70
CA SER A 400 -13.59 -3.08 -5.91
C SER A 400 -14.39 -4.37 -5.65
N PRO A 401 -14.69 -5.19 -6.68
CA PRO A 401 -15.34 -6.48 -6.48
C PRO A 401 -14.48 -7.57 -5.82
N ASP A 402 -13.21 -7.30 -5.54
CA ASP A 402 -12.29 -8.20 -4.84
C ASP A 402 -11.74 -7.49 -3.58
N THR A 403 -10.98 -8.19 -2.77
CA THR A 403 -10.45 -7.71 -1.49
C THR A 403 -9.79 -6.33 -1.57
N ASP A 404 -10.25 -5.41 -0.75
CA ASP A 404 -9.62 -4.12 -0.44
C ASP A 404 -9.42 -4.02 1.08
N SER A 405 -8.15 -3.89 1.54
CA SER A 405 -7.81 -3.97 2.97
C SER A 405 -6.44 -3.37 3.29
N TYR A 406 -5.99 -3.46 4.54
CA TYR A 406 -4.65 -3.04 4.99
C TYR A 406 -4.29 -1.60 4.60
N HIS A 407 -5.15 -0.68 4.94
CA HIS A 407 -5.02 0.74 4.64
C HIS A 407 -4.10 1.47 5.61
N SER A 408 -3.47 2.54 5.12
CA SER A 408 -2.62 3.44 5.88
C SER A 408 -2.76 4.86 5.35
N TRP A 409 -2.78 5.85 6.25
CA TRP A 409 -2.87 7.26 5.91
C TRP A 409 -1.51 7.88 5.58
N SER A 410 -1.49 8.86 4.70
CA SER A 410 -0.39 9.82 4.58
C SER A 410 -0.38 10.77 5.78
N SER A 411 0.76 11.40 6.04
CA SER A 411 0.93 12.29 7.20
C SER A 411 0.02 13.53 7.19
N ASN A 412 -0.48 13.93 6.03
CA ASN A 412 -1.35 15.09 5.85
C ASN A 412 -2.86 14.76 5.79
N SER A 413 -3.27 13.51 5.98
CA SER A 413 -4.66 13.04 5.90
C SER A 413 -5.32 13.04 4.52
N ASP A 414 -4.64 13.49 3.46
CA ASP A 414 -5.22 13.61 2.12
C ASP A 414 -5.09 12.36 1.27
N TRP A 415 -4.23 11.41 1.67
CA TRP A 415 -3.95 10.21 0.90
C TRP A 415 -4.05 8.97 1.74
N VAL A 416 -4.51 7.91 1.10
CA VAL A 416 -4.54 6.55 1.66
C VAL A 416 -3.86 5.60 0.69
N VAL A 417 -2.96 4.77 1.22
CA VAL A 417 -2.49 3.57 0.52
C VAL A 417 -3.19 2.35 1.11
N PHE A 418 -3.61 1.44 0.26
CA PHE A 418 -4.26 0.21 0.69
C PHE A 418 -3.91 -0.97 -0.23
N SER A 419 -4.13 -2.16 0.26
CA SER A 419 -3.88 -3.41 -0.45
C SER A 419 -5.12 -3.86 -1.22
N SER A 420 -5.01 -4.07 -2.52
CA SER A 420 -6.11 -4.52 -3.37
C SER A 420 -5.73 -5.72 -4.22
N ARG A 421 -6.70 -6.58 -4.51
CA ARG A 421 -6.54 -7.73 -5.41
C ARG A 421 -7.35 -7.60 -6.69
N ARG A 422 -7.85 -6.40 -6.97
CA ARG A 422 -8.75 -6.05 -8.08
C ARG A 422 -8.28 -6.44 -9.48
N ASP A 423 -6.97 -6.56 -9.72
CA ASP A 423 -6.46 -6.82 -11.06
C ASP A 423 -6.62 -8.28 -11.50
N ASN A 424 -6.30 -9.23 -10.62
CA ASN A 424 -6.26 -10.65 -11.03
C ASN A 424 -6.65 -11.64 -9.92
N GLY A 425 -7.06 -11.16 -8.75
CA GLY A 425 -7.47 -11.99 -7.62
C GLY A 425 -6.36 -12.83 -6.99
N LEU A 426 -5.10 -12.67 -7.43
CA LEU A 426 -3.94 -13.42 -6.90
C LEU A 426 -2.93 -12.52 -6.21
N TYR A 427 -2.47 -11.48 -6.89
CA TYR A 427 -1.50 -10.56 -6.36
C TYR A 427 -2.20 -9.43 -5.60
N THR A 428 -1.73 -9.19 -4.38
CA THR A 428 -2.14 -8.01 -3.61
C THR A 428 -1.19 -6.88 -3.95
N LEU A 429 -1.71 -5.82 -4.55
CA LEU A 429 -0.95 -4.65 -4.98
C LEU A 429 -1.34 -3.42 -4.16
N PRO A 430 -0.40 -2.49 -3.90
CA PRO A 430 -0.71 -1.23 -3.24
C PRO A 430 -1.40 -0.27 -4.21
N TYR A 431 -2.55 0.26 -3.79
CA TYR A 431 -3.27 1.32 -4.48
C TYR A 431 -3.26 2.60 -3.65
N ILE A 432 -3.16 3.74 -4.32
CA ILE A 432 -3.21 5.06 -3.69
C ILE A 432 -4.54 5.71 -4.05
N CYS A 433 -5.17 6.36 -3.06
CA CYS A 433 -6.43 7.06 -3.21
C CYS A 433 -6.34 8.43 -2.53
N HIS A 434 -6.84 9.46 -3.21
CA HIS A 434 -7.04 10.78 -2.61
C HIS A 434 -8.35 10.80 -1.81
N ILE A 435 -8.30 11.37 -0.63
CA ILE A 435 -9.46 11.63 0.23
C ILE A 435 -9.71 13.14 0.22
N GLY A 436 -10.87 13.55 -0.26
CA GLY A 436 -11.25 14.96 -0.30
C GLY A 436 -11.54 15.54 1.09
N GLU A 437 -11.67 16.86 1.17
CA GLU A 437 -12.02 17.55 2.42
C GLU A 437 -13.36 17.08 3.01
N ASP A 438 -14.27 16.60 2.18
CA ASP A 438 -15.56 16.02 2.59
C ASP A 438 -15.44 14.53 3.00
N GLY A 439 -14.23 13.99 3.04
CA GLY A 439 -13.92 12.59 3.35
C GLY A 439 -14.12 11.62 2.19
N LYS A 440 -14.66 12.06 1.03
CA LYS A 440 -14.94 11.14 -0.06
C LYS A 440 -13.67 10.74 -0.82
N PRO A 441 -13.55 9.44 -1.15
CA PRO A 441 -12.43 8.95 -1.94
C PRO A 441 -12.59 9.29 -3.42
N SER A 442 -11.48 9.59 -4.09
CA SER A 442 -11.39 9.57 -5.54
C SER A 442 -11.24 8.14 -6.08
N LYS A 443 -11.22 7.98 -7.40
CA LYS A 443 -10.82 6.70 -8.02
C LYS A 443 -9.36 6.39 -7.63
N PRO A 444 -9.07 5.20 -7.08
CA PRO A 444 -7.70 4.82 -6.72
C PRO A 444 -6.87 4.47 -7.96
N PHE A 445 -5.55 4.57 -7.81
CA PHE A 445 -4.56 4.19 -8.83
C PHE A 445 -3.43 3.35 -8.23
N LEU A 446 -2.81 2.50 -9.07
CA LEU A 446 -1.69 1.61 -8.73
C LEU A 446 -0.37 2.38 -8.68
#